data_8d3e11529ad9c469328418945ccb6dec
#
_entry.id   8d3e11529ad9c469328418945ccb6dec
#
_cell.length_a   1.000
_cell.length_b   1.000
_cell.length_c   1.000
_cell.angle_alpha   90.00
_cell.angle_beta   90.00
_cell.angle_gamma   90.00
#
_symmetry.space_group_name_H-M   'P 1'
#
loop_
_entity.id
_entity.type
_entity.pdbx_description
1 polymer ?
#
loop_
_entity_poly.entity_id
_entity_poly.type
_entity_poly.pdbx_seq_one_letter_code
_entity_poly.pdbx_strand_id
1 'polypeptide(L)'
;MYSIEVILLYTAALLLVSVLSSKISDKIAVPALLAFIVIGMLAGSEGLGGIYFDDPWIAKFIGIVALNFIIFSGGIETNWEHIRSIATPSFLLSTVGVVVTAIITGVFAVNVMGLSLIEGLLLGSIVSSTDAPAVFSILKSKQINLKGKLRPLLELESASNDPMAVFLTLGFMGMLASQGGSLLDLFPLLLLDMVLGLVIGYVMSKIGLYFMNNLHLSYHGLYPVLSIAMMLMTYAVATVAKGNGFIAVYIAGLLMSKYQFLHKKNVLKFHEGLAWFMQITMFLTLGLLVFPSQAFPLIPKALLIAAVLMFVARPLSVFLCLFPFKMPFNEKILISWVGLKGATAIILAIFPLLSDVSHGKDIFNVVFVIVMISVLIQGTSIPFVSKMLKVEAS
;
A
#
# COMPACT_ATOMS: atom_id res chain seq x y z
N MET A 1 25.31 11.02 18.72
CA MET A 1 23.87 11.30 18.89
C MET A 1 23.65 12.75 18.46
N TYR A 2 22.77 13.01 17.48
CA TYR A 2 22.47 14.39 17.09
C TYR A 2 21.69 15.10 18.19
N SER A 3 21.87 16.43 18.31
CA SER A 3 21.05 17.24 19.23
C SER A 3 19.59 17.28 18.72
N ILE A 4 18.64 17.56 19.61
CA ILE A 4 17.21 17.63 19.27
C ILE A 4 16.97 18.70 18.19
N GLU A 5 17.66 19.83 18.29
CA GLU A 5 17.55 20.94 17.34
C GLU A 5 17.98 20.54 15.93
N VAL A 6 19.04 19.74 15.81
CA VAL A 6 19.54 19.22 14.54
C VAL A 6 18.54 18.23 13.93
N ILE A 7 17.96 17.33 14.75
CA ILE A 7 16.92 16.40 14.30
C ILE A 7 15.70 17.16 13.78
N LEU A 8 15.23 18.18 14.53
CA LEU A 8 14.11 19.01 14.12
C LEU A 8 14.41 19.80 12.84
N LEU A 9 15.64 20.33 12.69
CA LEU A 9 16.05 21.03 11.49
C LEU A 9 16.03 20.10 10.26
N TYR A 10 16.62 18.91 10.37
CA TYR A 10 16.61 17.92 9.29
C TYR A 10 15.17 17.49 8.94
N THR A 11 14.34 17.20 9.94
CA THR A 11 12.94 16.82 9.73
C THR A 11 12.16 17.92 9.02
N ALA A 12 12.29 19.16 9.48
CA ALA A 12 11.63 20.31 8.86
C ALA A 12 12.12 20.54 7.42
N ALA A 13 13.43 20.47 7.18
CA ALA A 13 14.02 20.64 5.86
C ALA A 13 13.53 19.53 4.90
N LEU A 14 13.54 18.26 5.33
CA LEU A 14 13.07 17.14 4.52
C LEU A 14 11.59 17.24 4.18
N LEU A 15 10.74 17.62 5.14
CA LEU A 15 9.32 17.86 4.90
C LEU A 15 9.12 19.02 3.91
N LEU A 16 9.83 20.13 4.10
CA LEU A 16 9.72 21.28 3.20
C LEU A 16 10.14 20.92 1.78
N VAL A 17 11.30 20.28 1.61
CA VAL A 17 11.79 19.84 0.30
C VAL A 17 10.82 18.85 -0.34
N SER A 18 10.22 17.93 0.44
CA SER A 18 9.21 16.98 -0.05
C SER A 18 7.96 17.70 -0.56
N VAL A 19 7.43 18.65 0.19
CA VAL A 19 6.26 19.45 -0.24
C VAL A 19 6.59 20.27 -1.50
N LEU A 20 7.77 20.88 -1.57
CA LEU A 20 8.19 21.63 -2.77
C LEU A 20 8.40 20.71 -3.97
N SER A 21 8.97 19.53 -3.75
CA SER A 21 9.19 18.54 -4.81
C SER A 21 7.88 17.99 -5.39
N SER A 22 6.81 17.89 -4.60
CA SER A 22 5.51 17.46 -5.10
C SER A 22 4.98 18.38 -6.21
N LYS A 23 5.18 19.71 -6.06
CA LYS A 23 4.81 20.69 -7.09
C LYS A 23 5.63 20.55 -8.39
N ILE A 24 6.89 20.13 -8.26
CA ILE A 24 7.78 19.87 -9.43
C ILE A 24 7.36 18.54 -10.07
N SER A 25 7.08 17.56 -9.26
CA SER A 25 6.62 16.22 -9.65
C SER A 25 5.37 16.28 -10.55
N ASP A 26 4.40 17.11 -10.20
CA ASP A 26 3.19 17.34 -11.02
C ASP A 26 3.51 17.84 -12.44
N LYS A 27 4.56 18.65 -12.60
CA LYS A 27 4.98 19.16 -13.91
C LYS A 27 5.67 18.10 -14.76
N ILE A 28 6.48 17.23 -14.14
CA ILE A 28 7.34 16.26 -14.84
C ILE A 28 6.59 14.93 -15.06
N ALA A 29 5.39 14.75 -14.49
CA ALA A 29 4.62 13.49 -14.49
C ALA A 29 5.35 12.32 -13.82
N VAL A 30 6.19 12.62 -12.86
CA VAL A 30 6.80 11.62 -11.96
C VAL A 30 5.94 11.60 -10.69
N PRO A 31 5.55 10.44 -10.16
CA PRO A 31 4.81 10.39 -8.90
C PRO A 31 5.57 11.06 -7.77
N ALA A 32 4.90 11.92 -6.98
CA ALA A 32 5.51 12.61 -5.85
C ALA A 32 6.16 11.66 -4.85
N LEU A 33 5.59 10.46 -4.71
CA LEU A 33 6.10 9.40 -3.84
C LEU A 33 7.53 9.00 -4.18
N LEU A 34 7.86 8.92 -5.48
CA LEU A 34 9.23 8.65 -5.92
C LEU A 34 10.19 9.74 -5.49
N ALA A 35 9.77 11.01 -5.60
CA ALA A 35 10.59 12.12 -5.16
C ALA A 35 10.87 12.03 -3.65
N PHE A 36 9.89 11.64 -2.84
CA PHE A 36 10.08 11.48 -1.38
C PHE A 36 11.09 10.39 -1.05
N ILE A 37 11.03 9.24 -1.74
CA ILE A 37 12.02 8.17 -1.57
C ILE A 37 13.41 8.67 -1.95
N VAL A 38 13.55 9.31 -3.12
CA VAL A 38 14.85 9.82 -3.60
C VAL A 38 15.41 10.87 -2.64
N ILE A 39 14.57 11.79 -2.12
CA ILE A 39 14.97 12.75 -1.10
C ILE A 39 15.47 12.02 0.15
N GLY A 40 14.77 10.99 0.60
CA GLY A 40 15.20 10.15 1.73
C GLY A 40 16.55 9.47 1.47
N MET A 41 16.75 8.88 0.28
CA MET A 41 18.04 8.27 -0.11
C MET A 41 19.17 9.30 -0.16
N LEU A 42 18.93 10.48 -0.74
CA LEU A 42 19.92 11.55 -0.81
C LEU A 42 20.26 12.12 0.58
N ALA A 43 19.32 12.12 1.50
CA ALA A 43 19.53 12.52 2.89
C ALA A 43 20.21 11.41 3.71
N GLY A 44 20.13 10.15 3.28
CA GLY A 44 20.64 8.97 3.97
C GLY A 44 22.15 8.89 4.07
N SER A 45 22.64 7.81 4.68
CA SER A 45 24.04 7.61 5.04
C SER A 45 25.00 7.54 3.85
N GLU A 46 24.54 7.02 2.72
CA GLU A 46 25.31 6.95 1.47
C GLU A 46 24.99 8.13 0.53
N GLY A 47 24.08 9.04 0.93
CA GLY A 47 23.71 10.23 0.18
C GLY A 47 24.43 11.47 0.65
N LEU A 48 24.04 12.64 0.08
CA LEU A 48 24.64 13.93 0.40
C LEU A 48 24.37 14.41 1.83
N GLY A 49 23.27 13.94 2.45
CA GLY A 49 22.86 14.37 3.80
C GLY A 49 23.59 13.66 4.93
N GLY A 50 24.17 12.49 4.68
CA GLY A 50 24.93 11.72 5.67
C GLY A 50 24.13 11.30 6.93
N ILE A 51 22.79 11.29 6.87
CA ILE A 51 21.95 10.90 7.99
C ILE A 51 21.99 9.37 8.09
N TYR A 52 22.66 8.87 9.14
CA TYR A 52 22.69 7.43 9.40
C TYR A 52 21.37 7.00 10.04
N PHE A 53 20.59 6.21 9.33
CA PHE A 53 19.36 5.59 9.81
C PHE A 53 19.35 4.12 9.42
N ASP A 54 19.58 3.25 10.39
CA ASP A 54 19.60 1.80 10.24
C ASP A 54 18.82 1.17 11.41
N ASP A 55 17.55 1.56 11.51
CA ASP A 55 16.62 1.00 12.50
C ASP A 55 15.33 0.52 11.82
N PRO A 56 15.32 -0.76 11.37
CA PRO A 56 14.16 -1.34 10.74
C PRO A 56 12.92 -1.39 11.65
N TRP A 57 13.11 -1.45 12.98
CA TRP A 57 11.99 -1.45 13.92
C TRP A 57 11.26 -0.10 13.94
N ILE A 58 12.01 0.99 14.01
CA ILE A 58 11.43 2.35 13.92
C ILE A 58 10.77 2.55 12.54
N ALA A 59 11.42 2.12 11.45
CA ALA A 59 10.85 2.18 10.11
C ALA A 59 9.54 1.38 10.00
N LYS A 60 9.48 0.17 10.58
CA LYS A 60 8.27 -0.64 10.65
C LYS A 60 7.16 0.04 11.46
N PHE A 61 7.50 0.61 12.63
CA PHE A 61 6.53 1.33 13.46
C PHE A 61 5.91 2.50 12.70
N ILE A 62 6.75 3.35 12.09
CA ILE A 62 6.29 4.49 11.25
C ILE A 62 5.45 3.96 10.10
N GLY A 63 5.87 2.89 9.43
CA GLY A 63 5.16 2.27 8.33
C GLY A 63 3.77 1.75 8.75
N ILE A 64 3.66 1.04 9.85
CA ILE A 64 2.37 0.53 10.37
C ILE A 64 1.44 1.70 10.71
N VAL A 65 1.94 2.72 11.40
CA VAL A 65 1.14 3.91 11.75
C VAL A 65 0.68 4.62 10.47
N ALA A 66 1.59 4.85 9.53
CA ALA A 66 1.27 5.51 8.27
C ALA A 66 0.23 4.72 7.46
N LEU A 67 0.40 3.39 7.34
CA LEU A 67 -0.57 2.54 6.65
C LEU A 67 -1.96 2.61 7.28
N ASN A 68 -2.06 2.64 8.61
CA ASN A 68 -3.36 2.79 9.27
C ASN A 68 -4.07 4.08 8.86
N PHE A 69 -3.35 5.21 8.81
CA PHE A 69 -3.92 6.49 8.36
C PHE A 69 -4.31 6.45 6.88
N ILE A 70 -3.47 5.90 6.02
CA ILE A 70 -3.72 5.82 4.58
C ILE A 70 -4.93 4.91 4.29
N ILE A 71 -4.96 3.72 4.89
CA ILE A 71 -6.03 2.73 4.70
C ILE A 71 -7.36 3.27 5.26
N PHE A 72 -7.35 3.90 6.44
CA PHE A 72 -8.56 4.48 7.02
C PHE A 72 -9.09 5.64 6.18
N SER A 73 -8.20 6.55 5.72
CA SER A 73 -8.58 7.65 4.83
C SER A 73 -9.19 7.11 3.53
N GLY A 74 -8.57 6.13 2.90
CA GLY A 74 -9.12 5.47 1.72
C GLY A 74 -10.50 4.83 1.97
N GLY A 75 -10.66 4.15 3.11
CA GLY A 75 -11.93 3.54 3.50
C GLY A 75 -13.05 4.56 3.75
N ILE A 76 -12.76 5.65 4.49
CA ILE A 76 -13.79 6.64 4.86
C ILE A 76 -14.16 7.60 3.72
N GLU A 77 -13.29 7.75 2.72
CA GLU A 77 -13.54 8.54 1.51
C GLU A 77 -14.30 7.74 0.44
N THR A 78 -14.31 6.42 0.53
CA THR A 78 -14.92 5.55 -0.48
C THR A 78 -16.43 5.75 -0.54
N ASN A 79 -16.99 5.98 -1.75
CA ASN A 79 -18.43 6.13 -1.95
C ASN A 79 -19.11 4.76 -2.00
N TRP A 80 -19.90 4.44 -0.97
CA TRP A 80 -20.62 3.18 -0.83
C TRP A 80 -21.58 2.87 -1.98
N GLU A 81 -22.20 3.87 -2.58
CA GLU A 81 -23.18 3.67 -3.68
C GLU A 81 -22.53 3.09 -4.94
N HIS A 82 -21.30 3.49 -5.23
CA HIS A 82 -20.54 2.98 -6.38
C HIS A 82 -20.03 1.56 -6.15
N ILE A 83 -19.78 1.15 -4.89
CA ILE A 83 -19.20 -0.16 -4.55
C ILE A 83 -20.08 -1.31 -5.01
N ARG A 84 -21.40 -1.24 -4.79
CA ARG A 84 -22.32 -2.37 -5.03
C ARG A 84 -22.23 -2.93 -6.45
N SER A 85 -21.97 -2.09 -7.44
CA SER A 85 -21.92 -2.50 -8.85
C SER A 85 -20.57 -3.06 -9.30
N ILE A 86 -19.50 -2.84 -8.51
CA ILE A 86 -18.12 -3.22 -8.82
C ILE A 86 -17.52 -4.12 -7.74
N ALA A 87 -18.28 -4.43 -6.68
CA ALA A 87 -17.79 -5.20 -5.53
C ALA A 87 -17.22 -6.56 -5.95
N THR A 88 -17.95 -7.31 -6.78
CA THR A 88 -17.51 -8.66 -7.19
C THR A 88 -16.24 -8.66 -8.02
N PRO A 89 -16.11 -7.87 -9.11
CA PRO A 89 -14.86 -7.82 -9.86
C PRO A 89 -13.69 -7.28 -9.03
N SER A 90 -13.90 -6.25 -8.20
CA SER A 90 -12.84 -5.74 -7.32
C SER A 90 -12.42 -6.77 -6.27
N PHE A 91 -13.36 -7.49 -5.67
CA PHE A 91 -13.06 -8.55 -4.71
C PHE A 91 -12.25 -9.69 -5.34
N LEU A 92 -12.59 -10.13 -6.56
CA LEU A 92 -11.81 -11.15 -7.26
C LEU A 92 -10.40 -10.65 -7.59
N LEU A 93 -10.24 -9.40 -8.03
CA LEU A 93 -8.94 -8.82 -8.31
C LEU A 93 -8.09 -8.70 -7.04
N SER A 94 -8.69 -8.25 -5.93
CA SER A 94 -7.98 -8.04 -4.67
C SER A 94 -7.71 -9.32 -3.86
N THR A 95 -8.34 -10.46 -4.21
CA THR A 95 -8.12 -11.75 -3.56
C THR A 95 -7.44 -12.74 -4.52
N VAL A 96 -8.17 -13.31 -5.45
CA VAL A 96 -7.65 -14.28 -6.44
C VAL A 96 -6.54 -13.64 -7.28
N GLY A 97 -6.72 -12.39 -7.71
CA GLY A 97 -5.73 -11.67 -8.50
C GLY A 97 -4.41 -11.47 -7.75
N VAL A 98 -4.48 -11.15 -6.46
CA VAL A 98 -3.30 -11.03 -5.58
C VAL A 98 -2.60 -12.38 -5.43
N VAL A 99 -3.34 -13.46 -5.14
CA VAL A 99 -2.78 -14.82 -5.01
C VAL A 99 -2.10 -15.26 -6.30
N VAL A 100 -2.76 -15.11 -7.45
CA VAL A 100 -2.20 -15.48 -8.76
C VAL A 100 -0.93 -14.67 -9.07
N THR A 101 -0.97 -13.36 -8.81
CA THR A 101 0.20 -12.48 -9.00
C THR A 101 1.35 -12.92 -8.09
N ALA A 102 1.06 -13.20 -6.81
CA ALA A 102 2.05 -13.64 -5.83
C ALA A 102 2.70 -14.98 -6.24
N ILE A 103 1.90 -15.96 -6.69
CA ILE A 103 2.41 -17.27 -7.11
C ILE A 103 3.31 -17.13 -8.34
N ILE A 104 2.85 -16.46 -9.41
CA ILE A 104 3.62 -16.35 -10.65
C ILE A 104 4.93 -15.62 -10.40
N THR A 105 4.86 -14.47 -9.71
CA THR A 105 6.05 -13.67 -9.41
C THR A 105 6.98 -14.39 -8.44
N GLY A 106 6.42 -15.04 -7.41
CA GLY A 106 7.18 -15.76 -6.41
C GLY A 106 7.93 -16.95 -6.97
N VAL A 107 7.26 -17.81 -7.75
CA VAL A 107 7.90 -18.96 -8.41
C VAL A 107 9.01 -18.50 -9.37
N PHE A 108 8.80 -17.41 -10.09
CA PHE A 108 9.85 -16.85 -10.94
C PHE A 108 11.04 -16.33 -10.12
N ALA A 109 10.77 -15.65 -8.99
CA ALA A 109 11.80 -15.12 -8.10
C ALA A 109 12.67 -16.22 -7.47
N VAL A 110 12.11 -17.42 -7.18
CA VAL A 110 12.89 -18.60 -6.75
C VAL A 110 14.05 -18.88 -7.70
N ASN A 111 13.77 -18.94 -9.00
CA ASN A 111 14.78 -19.26 -10.01
C ASN A 111 15.81 -18.13 -10.22
N VAL A 112 15.37 -16.87 -10.14
CA VAL A 112 16.24 -15.71 -10.40
C VAL A 112 17.16 -15.40 -9.23
N MET A 113 16.65 -15.56 -8.00
CA MET A 113 17.38 -15.20 -6.78
C MET A 113 18.02 -16.40 -6.07
N GLY A 114 17.60 -17.62 -6.37
CA GLY A 114 18.01 -18.82 -5.64
C GLY A 114 17.33 -18.96 -4.28
N LEU A 115 16.11 -18.43 -4.13
CA LEU A 115 15.32 -18.47 -2.91
C LEU A 115 14.67 -19.85 -2.70
N SER A 116 14.32 -20.18 -1.48
CA SER A 116 13.37 -21.25 -1.20
C SER A 116 11.98 -20.90 -1.77
N LEU A 117 11.13 -21.91 -2.00
CA LEU A 117 9.77 -21.67 -2.52
C LEU A 117 8.99 -20.70 -1.62
N ILE A 118 9.11 -20.83 -0.30
CA ILE A 118 8.38 -19.99 0.65
C ILE A 118 8.90 -18.55 0.62
N GLU A 119 10.21 -18.35 0.55
CA GLU A 119 10.80 -17.00 0.41
C GLU A 119 10.41 -16.35 -0.93
N GLY A 120 10.38 -17.13 -2.01
CA GLY A 120 9.90 -16.63 -3.30
C GLY A 120 8.43 -16.23 -3.25
N LEU A 121 7.55 -17.05 -2.65
CA LEU A 121 6.14 -16.72 -2.47
C LEU A 121 5.95 -15.52 -1.52
N LEU A 122 6.79 -15.38 -0.51
CA LEU A 122 6.84 -14.21 0.35
C LEU A 122 7.13 -12.94 -0.47
N LEU A 123 8.19 -12.95 -1.29
CA LEU A 123 8.52 -11.83 -2.16
C LEU A 123 7.36 -11.53 -3.13
N GLY A 124 6.79 -12.56 -3.76
CA GLY A 124 5.64 -12.42 -4.65
C GLY A 124 4.42 -11.80 -3.96
N SER A 125 4.16 -12.17 -2.72
CA SER A 125 3.06 -11.62 -1.91
C SER A 125 3.29 -10.14 -1.59
N ILE A 126 4.50 -9.77 -1.20
CA ILE A 126 4.89 -8.40 -0.90
C ILE A 126 4.65 -7.49 -2.11
N VAL A 127 5.04 -7.90 -3.31
CA VAL A 127 4.90 -7.08 -4.53
C VAL A 127 3.55 -7.26 -5.24
N SER A 128 2.63 -8.04 -4.68
CA SER A 128 1.32 -8.28 -5.33
C SER A 128 0.34 -7.12 -5.18
N SER A 129 0.43 -6.32 -4.08
CA SER A 129 -0.43 -5.15 -3.87
C SER A 129 -0.23 -4.06 -4.92
N THR A 130 -1.22 -3.18 -5.10
CA THR A 130 -1.19 -2.07 -6.04
C THR A 130 -1.55 -0.75 -5.36
N ASP A 131 -1.04 0.36 -5.86
CA ASP A 131 -1.19 1.71 -5.28
C ASP A 131 -2.06 2.59 -6.19
N ALA A 132 -3.39 2.55 -6.01
CA ALA A 132 -4.30 3.40 -6.76
C ALA A 132 -4.18 4.89 -6.41
N PRO A 133 -3.97 5.33 -5.16
CA PRO A 133 -3.68 6.72 -4.84
C PRO A 133 -2.57 7.32 -5.71
N ALA A 134 -1.46 6.61 -5.89
CA ALA A 134 -0.38 7.05 -6.78
C ALA A 134 -0.84 7.17 -8.24
N VAL A 135 -1.61 6.20 -8.74
CA VAL A 135 -2.19 6.23 -10.09
C VAL A 135 -3.09 7.45 -10.28
N PHE A 136 -4.00 7.70 -9.33
CA PHE A 136 -4.94 8.82 -9.44
C PHE A 136 -4.28 10.18 -9.25
N SER A 137 -3.22 10.29 -8.46
CA SER A 137 -2.39 11.48 -8.39
C SER A 137 -1.83 11.85 -9.77
N ILE A 138 -1.27 10.86 -10.49
CA ILE A 138 -0.74 11.06 -11.85
C ILE A 138 -1.84 11.45 -12.84
N LEU A 139 -2.99 10.75 -12.83
CA LEU A 139 -4.10 11.04 -13.73
C LEU A 139 -4.67 12.44 -13.46
N LYS A 140 -4.80 12.83 -12.19
CA LYS A 140 -5.27 14.17 -11.77
C LYS A 140 -4.33 15.27 -12.22
N SER A 141 -3.01 15.10 -12.08
CA SER A 141 -2.01 16.10 -12.52
C SER A 141 -2.06 16.34 -14.04
N LYS A 142 -2.50 15.34 -14.81
CA LYS A 142 -2.69 15.41 -16.27
C LYS A 142 -4.12 15.68 -16.69
N GLN A 143 -5.03 15.96 -15.73
CA GLN A 143 -6.46 16.23 -15.98
C GLN A 143 -7.17 15.09 -16.73
N ILE A 144 -6.74 13.85 -16.54
CA ILE A 144 -7.31 12.67 -17.17
C ILE A 144 -8.37 12.06 -16.24
N ASN A 145 -9.59 11.94 -16.74
CA ASN A 145 -10.67 11.23 -16.07
C ASN A 145 -10.91 9.89 -16.78
N LEU A 146 -11.03 8.82 -16.03
CA LEU A 146 -11.30 7.49 -16.57
C LEU A 146 -12.80 7.30 -16.82
N LYS A 147 -13.15 6.58 -17.90
CA LYS A 147 -14.53 6.27 -18.26
C LYS A 147 -15.21 5.32 -17.26
N GLY A 148 -16.52 5.49 -17.14
CA GLY A 148 -17.41 4.53 -16.50
C GLY A 148 -17.04 4.19 -15.06
N LYS A 149 -16.85 2.89 -14.78
CA LYS A 149 -16.60 2.33 -13.45
C LYS A 149 -15.12 2.02 -13.17
N LEU A 150 -14.20 2.40 -14.07
CA LEU A 150 -12.77 2.06 -13.93
C LEU A 150 -12.17 2.67 -12.69
N ARG A 151 -12.43 3.97 -12.43
CA ARG A 151 -11.88 4.63 -11.25
C ARG A 151 -12.33 3.98 -9.95
N PRO A 152 -13.64 3.84 -9.65
CA PRO A 152 -14.06 3.20 -8.41
C PRO A 152 -13.63 1.73 -8.32
N LEU A 153 -13.51 1.00 -9.45
CA LEU A 153 -13.01 -0.37 -9.46
C LEU A 153 -11.55 -0.44 -8.99
N LEU A 154 -10.69 0.42 -9.53
CA LEU A 154 -9.27 0.49 -9.16
C LEU A 154 -9.08 0.97 -7.71
N GLU A 155 -9.89 1.94 -7.24
CA GLU A 155 -9.87 2.40 -5.85
C GLU A 155 -10.22 1.26 -4.89
N LEU A 156 -11.30 0.53 -5.17
CA LEU A 156 -11.74 -0.57 -4.31
C LEU A 156 -10.79 -1.77 -4.38
N GLU A 157 -10.26 -2.08 -5.57
CA GLU A 157 -9.25 -3.13 -5.73
C GLU A 157 -8.03 -2.83 -4.86
N SER A 158 -7.43 -1.64 -5.02
CA SER A 158 -6.23 -1.24 -4.32
C SER A 158 -6.42 -1.20 -2.80
N ALA A 159 -7.51 -0.61 -2.33
CA ALA A 159 -7.81 -0.55 -0.90
C ALA A 159 -8.01 -1.93 -0.26
N SER A 160 -8.42 -2.94 -1.05
CA SER A 160 -8.67 -4.30 -0.59
C SER A 160 -7.50 -5.26 -0.83
N ASN A 161 -6.61 -4.99 -1.78
CA ASN A 161 -5.47 -5.85 -2.06
C ASN A 161 -4.31 -5.64 -1.07
N ASP A 162 -4.17 -4.44 -0.48
CA ASP A 162 -3.18 -4.19 0.56
C ASP A 162 -3.38 -5.11 1.78
N PRO A 163 -4.58 -5.20 2.39
CA PRO A 163 -4.86 -6.18 3.43
C PRO A 163 -4.57 -7.63 3.01
N MET A 164 -4.88 -7.99 1.76
CA MET A 164 -4.62 -9.34 1.25
C MET A 164 -3.12 -9.63 1.09
N ALA A 165 -2.33 -8.66 0.63
CA ALA A 165 -0.88 -8.78 0.55
C ALA A 165 -0.24 -8.89 1.95
N VAL A 166 -0.71 -8.09 2.93
CA VAL A 166 -0.31 -8.22 4.34
C VAL A 166 -0.57 -9.64 4.85
N PHE A 167 -1.78 -10.14 4.59
CA PHE A 167 -2.21 -11.46 5.00
C PHE A 167 -1.30 -12.57 4.45
N LEU A 168 -1.04 -12.59 3.14
CA LEU A 168 -0.14 -13.57 2.52
C LEU A 168 1.29 -13.44 3.05
N THR A 169 1.77 -12.20 3.20
CA THR A 169 3.12 -11.92 3.71
C THR A 169 3.29 -12.48 5.12
N LEU A 170 2.36 -12.18 6.04
CA LEU A 170 2.42 -12.68 7.42
C LEU A 170 2.25 -14.21 7.46
N GLY A 171 1.44 -14.79 6.60
CA GLY A 171 1.28 -16.23 6.46
C GLY A 171 2.58 -16.92 6.07
N PHE A 172 3.25 -16.47 5.00
CA PHE A 172 4.53 -17.04 4.59
C PHE A 172 5.65 -16.77 5.61
N MET A 173 5.62 -15.62 6.30
CA MET A 173 6.51 -15.36 7.43
C MET A 173 6.31 -16.36 8.57
N GLY A 174 5.05 -16.67 8.91
CA GLY A 174 4.73 -17.71 9.91
C GLY A 174 5.24 -19.09 9.51
N MET A 175 5.18 -19.46 8.23
CA MET A 175 5.74 -20.72 7.72
C MET A 175 7.27 -20.78 7.84
N LEU A 176 7.96 -19.68 7.53
CA LEU A 176 9.42 -19.60 7.68
C LEU A 176 9.84 -19.74 9.14
N ALA A 177 9.05 -19.18 10.07
CA ALA A 177 9.31 -19.27 11.50
C ALA A 177 9.04 -20.66 12.09
N SER A 178 8.07 -21.42 11.57
CA SER A 178 7.63 -22.73 12.12
C SER A 178 8.45 -23.94 11.64
N GLN A 179 9.49 -23.75 10.82
CA GLN A 179 10.39 -24.80 10.31
C GLN A 179 9.70 -26.08 9.80
N GLY A 180 8.58 -25.99 9.13
CA GLY A 180 7.95 -27.17 8.50
C GLY A 180 6.42 -27.28 8.59
N GLY A 181 5.72 -26.21 8.89
CA GLY A 181 4.26 -26.15 8.80
C GLY A 181 3.76 -26.37 7.34
N SER A 182 2.71 -27.12 7.19
CA SER A 182 2.05 -27.31 5.88
C SER A 182 1.28 -26.04 5.48
N LEU A 183 1.26 -25.71 4.18
CA LEU A 183 0.36 -24.68 3.63
C LEU A 183 -1.10 -24.91 4.01
N LEU A 184 -1.50 -26.18 4.15
CA LEU A 184 -2.85 -26.56 4.54
C LEU A 184 -3.19 -26.21 5.99
N ASP A 185 -2.20 -26.25 6.89
CA ASP A 185 -2.39 -25.91 8.33
C ASP A 185 -2.53 -24.39 8.54
N LEU A 186 -1.98 -23.59 7.64
CA LEU A 186 -2.09 -22.14 7.71
C LEU A 186 -3.41 -21.62 7.16
N PHE A 187 -4.04 -22.28 6.21
CA PHE A 187 -5.25 -21.79 5.59
C PHE A 187 -6.37 -21.49 6.59
N PRO A 188 -6.68 -22.36 7.58
CA PRO A 188 -7.68 -22.05 8.62
C PRO A 188 -7.29 -20.84 9.48
N LEU A 189 -6.02 -20.70 9.85
CA LEU A 189 -5.54 -19.57 10.66
C LEU A 189 -5.66 -18.26 9.88
N LEU A 190 -5.33 -18.29 8.62
CA LEU A 190 -5.43 -17.16 7.73
C LEU A 190 -6.90 -16.73 7.53
N LEU A 191 -7.81 -17.72 7.35
CA LEU A 191 -9.23 -17.42 7.25
C LEU A 191 -9.78 -16.82 8.55
N LEU A 192 -9.34 -17.35 9.70
CA LEU A 192 -9.71 -16.82 11.01
C LEU A 192 -9.23 -15.38 11.19
N ASP A 193 -7.98 -15.08 10.84
CA ASP A 193 -7.39 -13.74 10.86
C ASP A 193 -8.23 -12.73 10.04
N MET A 194 -8.64 -13.11 8.82
CA MET A 194 -9.53 -12.29 7.99
C MET A 194 -10.91 -12.10 8.62
N VAL A 195 -11.54 -13.18 9.07
CA VAL A 195 -12.89 -13.11 9.64
C VAL A 195 -12.89 -12.26 10.90
N LEU A 196 -11.91 -12.43 11.78
CA LEU A 196 -11.77 -11.59 12.99
C LEU A 196 -11.55 -10.13 12.62
N GLY A 197 -10.70 -9.84 11.62
CA GLY A 197 -10.51 -8.49 11.12
C GLY A 197 -11.81 -7.84 10.63
N LEU A 198 -12.60 -8.55 9.83
CA LEU A 198 -13.92 -8.10 9.35
C LEU A 198 -14.90 -7.85 10.49
N VAL A 199 -15.03 -8.79 11.43
CA VAL A 199 -15.97 -8.70 12.57
C VAL A 199 -15.59 -7.53 13.48
N ILE A 200 -14.31 -7.42 13.85
CA ILE A 200 -13.82 -6.35 14.71
C ILE A 200 -13.98 -5.00 14.02
N GLY A 201 -13.63 -4.88 12.73
CA GLY A 201 -13.84 -3.66 11.95
C GLY A 201 -15.31 -3.24 11.92
N TYR A 202 -16.22 -4.19 11.75
CA TYR A 202 -17.66 -3.92 11.82
C TYR A 202 -18.08 -3.40 13.19
N VAL A 203 -17.71 -4.10 14.27
CA VAL A 203 -18.07 -3.71 15.65
C VAL A 203 -17.49 -2.33 15.98
N MET A 204 -16.21 -2.11 15.69
CA MET A 204 -15.55 -0.84 15.97
C MET A 204 -16.10 0.32 15.14
N SER A 205 -16.59 0.06 13.92
CA SER A 205 -17.29 1.09 13.14
C SER A 205 -18.58 1.55 13.83
N LYS A 206 -19.34 0.63 14.42
CA LYS A 206 -20.57 0.95 15.16
C LYS A 206 -20.27 1.73 16.43
N ILE A 207 -19.26 1.31 17.19
CA ILE A 207 -18.79 2.02 18.39
C ILE A 207 -18.32 3.43 18.01
N GLY A 208 -17.52 3.56 16.95
CA GLY A 208 -17.02 4.85 16.45
C GLY A 208 -18.17 5.78 16.07
N LEU A 209 -19.15 5.31 15.29
CA LEU A 209 -20.34 6.08 14.92
C LEU A 209 -21.16 6.49 16.14
N TYR A 210 -21.31 5.59 17.12
CA TYR A 210 -22.00 5.90 18.37
C TYR A 210 -21.31 7.05 19.12
N PHE A 211 -19.99 6.99 19.29
CA PHE A 211 -19.24 8.06 19.95
C PHE A 211 -19.28 9.36 19.15
N MET A 212 -19.12 9.31 17.82
CA MET A 212 -19.18 10.50 16.97
C MET A 212 -20.51 11.24 17.07
N ASN A 213 -21.63 10.51 17.26
CA ASN A 213 -22.95 11.12 17.29
C ASN A 213 -23.46 11.49 18.70
N ASN A 214 -22.93 10.86 19.77
CA ASN A 214 -23.52 11.00 21.10
C ASN A 214 -22.63 11.76 22.10
N LEU A 215 -21.31 11.89 21.86
CA LEU A 215 -20.42 12.54 22.85
C LEU A 215 -20.62 14.05 22.94
N HIS A 216 -21.21 14.70 21.93
CA HIS A 216 -21.46 16.14 21.89
C HIS A 216 -20.28 16.99 22.41
N LEU A 217 -19.07 16.76 21.80
CA LEU A 217 -17.83 17.42 22.23
C LEU A 217 -17.92 18.91 22.02
N SER A 218 -17.50 19.68 23.03
CA SER A 218 -17.56 21.15 23.04
C SER A 218 -16.67 21.79 21.96
N TYR A 219 -15.59 21.12 21.55
CA TYR A 219 -14.67 21.62 20.54
C TYR A 219 -14.70 20.75 19.28
N HIS A 220 -14.98 21.37 18.14
CA HIS A 220 -15.08 20.67 16.84
C HIS A 220 -13.77 19.94 16.45
N GLY A 221 -12.60 20.47 16.88
CA GLY A 221 -11.30 19.85 16.65
C GLY A 221 -11.08 18.51 17.36
N LEU A 222 -11.89 18.17 18.37
CA LEU A 222 -11.78 16.89 19.07
C LEU A 222 -12.37 15.71 18.28
N TYR A 223 -13.27 15.96 17.31
CA TYR A 223 -13.83 14.88 16.46
C TYR A 223 -12.78 14.18 15.59
N PRO A 224 -11.87 14.89 14.90
CA PRO A 224 -10.73 14.25 14.25
C PRO A 224 -9.85 13.46 15.21
N VAL A 225 -9.55 14.00 16.41
CA VAL A 225 -8.75 13.28 17.42
C VAL A 225 -9.45 11.99 17.87
N LEU A 226 -10.77 12.06 18.11
CA LEU A 226 -11.58 10.89 18.44
C LEU A 226 -11.53 9.84 17.32
N SER A 227 -11.58 10.27 16.04
CA SER A 227 -11.49 9.33 14.91
C SER A 227 -10.13 8.65 14.84
N ILE A 228 -9.03 9.37 15.14
CA ILE A 228 -7.70 8.77 15.24
C ILE A 228 -7.64 7.71 16.34
N ALA A 229 -8.14 8.07 17.54
CA ALA A 229 -8.16 7.14 18.66
C ALA A 229 -8.95 5.87 18.33
N MET A 230 -10.11 5.99 17.68
CA MET A 230 -10.93 4.87 17.25
C MET A 230 -10.23 4.02 16.18
N MET A 231 -9.55 4.64 15.21
CA MET A 231 -8.77 3.96 14.18
C MET A 231 -7.63 3.13 14.80
N LEU A 232 -6.81 3.74 15.65
CA LEU A 232 -5.69 3.05 16.31
C LEU A 232 -6.18 1.94 17.24
N MET A 233 -7.28 2.19 17.98
CA MET A 233 -7.92 1.18 18.83
C MET A 233 -8.43 0.00 17.98
N THR A 234 -9.01 0.26 16.81
CA THR A 234 -9.49 -0.77 15.89
C THR A 234 -8.35 -1.67 15.45
N TYR A 235 -7.22 -1.08 15.04
CA TYR A 235 -6.02 -1.83 14.68
C TYR A 235 -5.51 -2.67 15.85
N ALA A 236 -5.33 -2.05 17.02
CA ALA A 236 -4.76 -2.69 18.19
C ALA A 236 -5.64 -3.85 18.69
N VAL A 237 -6.94 -3.63 18.83
CA VAL A 237 -7.91 -4.67 19.26
C VAL A 237 -7.90 -5.85 18.29
N ALA A 238 -7.94 -5.58 16.98
CA ALA A 238 -7.90 -6.65 16.00
C ALA A 238 -6.61 -7.46 16.09
N THR A 239 -5.46 -6.80 16.16
CA THR A 239 -4.15 -7.45 16.22
C THR A 239 -3.96 -8.24 17.52
N VAL A 240 -4.39 -7.70 18.66
CA VAL A 240 -4.33 -8.41 19.95
C VAL A 240 -5.25 -9.64 19.95
N ALA A 241 -6.41 -9.55 19.31
CA ALA A 241 -7.34 -10.68 19.11
C ALA A 241 -6.86 -11.68 18.04
N LYS A 242 -5.64 -11.52 17.49
CA LYS A 242 -5.08 -12.32 16.38
C LYS A 242 -5.91 -12.26 15.10
N GLY A 243 -6.56 -11.12 14.85
CA GLY A 243 -7.21 -10.78 13.59
C GLY A 243 -6.42 -9.72 12.83
N ASN A 244 -6.66 -9.59 11.53
CA ASN A 244 -5.97 -8.64 10.68
C ASN A 244 -6.36 -7.19 11.01
N GLY A 245 -5.44 -6.44 11.62
CA GLY A 245 -5.65 -5.05 12.02
C GLY A 245 -5.92 -4.11 10.84
N PHE A 246 -5.26 -4.31 9.70
CA PHE A 246 -5.43 -3.46 8.51
C PHE A 246 -6.79 -3.70 7.85
N ILE A 247 -7.26 -4.96 7.77
CA ILE A 247 -8.63 -5.28 7.32
C ILE A 247 -9.63 -4.61 8.25
N ALA A 248 -9.44 -4.70 9.58
CA ALA A 248 -10.34 -4.11 10.54
C ALA A 248 -10.45 -2.59 10.38
N VAL A 249 -9.32 -1.90 10.21
CA VAL A 249 -9.25 -0.44 10.00
C VAL A 249 -9.92 -0.04 8.68
N TYR A 250 -9.65 -0.76 7.59
CA TYR A 250 -10.29 -0.51 6.30
C TYR A 250 -11.81 -0.64 6.38
N ILE A 251 -12.30 -1.76 6.95
CA ILE A 251 -13.73 -2.02 7.10
C ILE A 251 -14.39 -0.98 8.02
N ALA A 252 -13.71 -0.58 9.10
CA ALA A 252 -14.22 0.47 9.98
C ALA A 252 -14.41 1.80 9.22
N GLY A 253 -13.39 2.25 8.47
CA GLY A 253 -13.47 3.44 7.62
C GLY A 253 -14.58 3.34 6.56
N LEU A 254 -14.62 2.22 5.82
CA LEU A 254 -15.58 1.95 4.78
C LEU A 254 -17.03 1.95 5.28
N LEU A 255 -17.29 1.33 6.43
CA LEU A 255 -18.64 1.34 7.03
C LEU A 255 -19.01 2.70 7.59
N MET A 256 -18.06 3.45 8.16
CA MET A 256 -18.30 4.83 8.59
C MET A 256 -18.61 5.74 7.40
N SER A 257 -18.03 5.50 6.22
CA SER A 257 -18.29 6.29 5.02
C SER A 257 -19.78 6.29 4.64
N LYS A 258 -20.47 5.17 4.85
CA LYS A 258 -21.89 4.96 4.53
C LYS A 258 -22.83 5.85 5.33
N TYR A 259 -22.47 6.18 6.57
CA TYR A 259 -23.34 6.89 7.49
C TYR A 259 -22.96 8.37 7.59
N GLN A 260 -23.97 9.19 7.92
CA GLN A 260 -23.72 10.57 8.33
C GLN A 260 -23.43 10.58 9.85
N PHE A 261 -22.41 11.34 10.23
CA PHE A 261 -22.06 11.59 11.63
C PHE A 261 -21.64 13.05 11.82
N LEU A 262 -21.63 13.49 13.08
CA LEU A 262 -21.29 14.88 13.41
C LEU A 262 -19.90 15.25 12.91
N HIS A 263 -19.78 16.41 12.27
CA HIS A 263 -18.54 16.96 11.73
C HIS A 263 -17.81 16.08 10.70
N LYS A 264 -18.51 15.20 9.98
CA LYS A 264 -17.94 14.30 8.97
C LYS A 264 -16.98 15.00 7.99
N LYS A 265 -17.38 16.17 7.47
CA LYS A 265 -16.52 16.93 6.52
C LYS A 265 -15.19 17.35 7.12
N ASN A 266 -15.16 17.72 8.41
CA ASN A 266 -13.94 18.11 9.11
C ASN A 266 -13.03 16.90 9.33
N VAL A 267 -13.62 15.76 9.74
CA VAL A 267 -12.90 14.49 9.91
C VAL A 267 -12.27 14.05 8.58
N LEU A 268 -13.02 14.06 7.47
CA LEU A 268 -12.49 13.70 6.15
C LEU A 268 -11.30 14.57 5.73
N LYS A 269 -11.44 15.92 5.78
CA LYS A 269 -10.36 16.85 5.43
C LYS A 269 -9.11 16.67 6.30
N PHE A 270 -9.32 16.39 7.59
CA PHE A 270 -8.22 16.18 8.51
C PHE A 270 -7.46 14.88 8.19
N HIS A 271 -8.20 13.79 7.94
CA HIS A 271 -7.59 12.50 7.56
C HIS A 271 -6.89 12.58 6.20
N GLU A 272 -7.43 13.30 5.22
CA GLU A 272 -6.76 13.56 3.94
C GLU A 272 -5.39 14.21 4.14
N GLY A 273 -5.33 15.32 4.92
CA GLY A 273 -4.07 15.99 5.22
C GLY A 273 -3.08 15.13 5.99
N LEU A 274 -3.59 14.36 6.96
CA LEU A 274 -2.76 13.49 7.77
C LEU A 274 -2.27 12.25 6.99
N ALA A 275 -3.07 11.72 6.09
CA ALA A 275 -2.64 10.65 5.18
C ALA A 275 -1.49 11.12 4.28
N TRP A 276 -1.55 12.33 3.73
CA TRP A 276 -0.43 12.93 2.99
C TRP A 276 0.82 13.09 3.85
N PHE A 277 0.67 13.62 5.07
CA PHE A 277 1.79 13.78 5.99
C PHE A 277 2.45 12.44 6.33
N MET A 278 1.63 11.42 6.62
CA MET A 278 2.11 10.08 6.91
C MET A 278 2.76 9.42 5.68
N GLN A 279 2.23 9.66 4.49
CA GLN A 279 2.80 9.17 3.25
C GLN A 279 4.20 9.76 3.00
N ILE A 280 4.36 11.08 3.16
CA ILE A 280 5.67 11.74 3.05
C ILE A 280 6.64 11.17 4.08
N THR A 281 6.24 11.13 5.35
CA THR A 281 7.08 10.64 6.46
C THR A 281 7.55 9.22 6.20
N MET A 282 6.64 8.36 5.77
CA MET A 282 6.91 6.96 5.48
C MET A 282 7.91 6.81 4.33
N PHE A 283 7.67 7.46 3.20
CA PHE A 283 8.56 7.34 2.03
C PHE A 283 9.94 7.94 2.28
N LEU A 284 10.04 9.04 3.03
CA LEU A 284 11.30 9.59 3.50
C LEU A 284 12.06 8.59 4.38
N THR A 285 11.36 7.99 5.37
CA THR A 285 11.95 6.99 6.26
C THR A 285 12.43 5.75 5.50
N LEU A 286 11.63 5.27 4.54
CA LEU A 286 12.01 4.14 3.69
C LEU A 286 13.20 4.48 2.80
N GLY A 287 13.28 5.72 2.29
CA GLY A 287 14.44 6.20 1.54
C GLY A 287 15.70 6.28 2.40
N LEU A 288 15.59 6.74 3.65
CA LEU A 288 16.71 6.77 4.61
C LEU A 288 17.22 5.35 4.97
N LEU A 289 16.32 4.36 5.00
CA LEU A 289 16.66 2.97 5.36
C LEU A 289 17.39 2.22 4.25
N VAL A 290 17.31 2.69 3.01
CA VAL A 290 17.94 2.03 1.87
C VAL A 290 19.41 2.42 1.75
N PHE A 291 20.27 1.40 1.60
CA PHE A 291 21.68 1.55 1.27
C PHE A 291 21.87 1.27 -0.22
N PRO A 292 22.07 2.29 -1.07
CA PRO A 292 22.23 2.12 -2.52
C PRO A 292 23.28 1.11 -2.90
N SER A 293 24.40 1.08 -2.19
CA SER A 293 25.49 0.12 -2.43
C SER A 293 25.06 -1.35 -2.34
N GLN A 294 24.07 -1.66 -1.48
CA GLN A 294 23.51 -3.00 -1.31
C GLN A 294 22.40 -3.29 -2.34
N ALA A 295 21.68 -2.28 -2.79
CA ALA A 295 20.59 -2.42 -3.77
C ALA A 295 21.10 -2.55 -5.21
N PHE A 296 22.15 -1.82 -5.60
CA PHE A 296 22.67 -1.79 -6.98
C PHE A 296 23.03 -3.17 -7.55
N PRO A 297 23.69 -4.09 -6.83
CA PRO A 297 24.00 -5.42 -7.36
C PRO A 297 22.77 -6.27 -7.69
N LEU A 298 21.62 -5.95 -7.07
CA LEU A 298 20.37 -6.68 -7.24
C LEU A 298 19.49 -6.12 -8.36
N ILE A 299 19.86 -4.96 -8.95
CA ILE A 299 19.08 -4.32 -10.03
C ILE A 299 18.77 -5.28 -11.19
N PRO A 300 19.73 -6.06 -11.76
CA PRO A 300 19.42 -6.95 -12.86
C PRO A 300 18.36 -8.01 -12.50
N LYS A 301 18.45 -8.58 -11.31
CA LYS A 301 17.48 -9.56 -10.81
C LYS A 301 16.11 -8.92 -10.59
N ALA A 302 16.08 -7.74 -9.97
CA ALA A 302 14.85 -6.97 -9.74
C ALA A 302 14.17 -6.55 -11.05
N LEU A 303 14.94 -6.16 -12.08
CA LEU A 303 14.42 -5.84 -13.42
C LEU A 303 13.71 -7.04 -14.06
N LEU A 304 14.30 -8.23 -13.97
CA LEU A 304 13.70 -9.46 -14.51
C LEU A 304 12.39 -9.80 -13.78
N ILE A 305 12.39 -9.71 -12.44
CA ILE A 305 11.21 -9.97 -11.63
C ILE A 305 10.13 -8.92 -11.91
N ALA A 306 10.50 -7.64 -12.00
CA ALA A 306 9.58 -6.56 -12.34
C ALA A 306 8.98 -6.74 -13.74
N ALA A 307 9.76 -7.17 -14.71
CA ALA A 307 9.26 -7.46 -16.06
C ALA A 307 8.22 -8.57 -16.04
N VAL A 308 8.48 -9.69 -15.36
CA VAL A 308 7.49 -10.78 -15.23
C VAL A 308 6.26 -10.32 -14.45
N LEU A 309 6.44 -9.54 -13.39
CA LEU A 309 5.34 -8.97 -12.62
C LEU A 309 4.41 -8.11 -13.49
N MET A 310 4.98 -7.17 -14.26
CA MET A 310 4.23 -6.19 -15.04
C MET A 310 3.63 -6.77 -16.32
N PHE A 311 4.37 -7.61 -17.03
CA PHE A 311 3.99 -8.08 -18.37
C PHE A 311 3.36 -9.48 -18.38
N VAL A 312 3.53 -10.29 -17.31
CA VAL A 312 3.02 -11.66 -17.25
C VAL A 312 2.07 -11.83 -16.07
N ALA A 313 2.55 -11.67 -14.84
CA ALA A 313 1.78 -12.02 -13.65
C ALA A 313 0.53 -11.15 -13.50
N ARG A 314 0.67 -9.83 -13.60
CA ARG A 314 -0.46 -8.89 -13.47
C ARG A 314 -1.47 -9.03 -14.62
N PRO A 315 -1.09 -9.05 -15.92
CA PRO A 315 -2.05 -9.30 -16.99
C PRO A 315 -2.80 -10.63 -16.83
N LEU A 316 -2.10 -11.73 -16.58
CA LEU A 316 -2.73 -13.03 -16.40
C LEU A 316 -3.74 -13.01 -15.24
N SER A 317 -3.39 -12.42 -14.10
CA SER A 317 -4.30 -12.32 -12.95
C SER A 317 -5.54 -11.50 -13.27
N VAL A 318 -5.39 -10.36 -13.95
CA VAL A 318 -6.51 -9.49 -14.34
C VAL A 318 -7.43 -10.18 -15.34
N PHE A 319 -6.87 -10.79 -16.39
CA PHE A 319 -7.68 -11.48 -17.39
C PHE A 319 -8.40 -12.69 -16.81
N LEU A 320 -7.76 -13.44 -15.90
CA LEU A 320 -8.39 -14.56 -15.20
C LEU A 320 -9.56 -14.09 -14.32
N CYS A 321 -9.33 -13.08 -13.48
CA CYS A 321 -10.35 -12.57 -12.56
C CYS A 321 -11.53 -11.89 -13.28
N LEU A 322 -11.25 -11.18 -14.37
CA LEU A 322 -12.25 -10.44 -15.13
C LEU A 322 -12.84 -11.24 -16.32
N PHE A 323 -12.47 -12.53 -16.46
CA PHE A 323 -13.02 -13.39 -17.50
C PHE A 323 -14.55 -13.49 -17.46
N PRO A 324 -15.19 -13.66 -16.28
CA PRO A 324 -16.65 -13.80 -16.20
C PRO A 324 -17.42 -12.50 -16.47
N PHE A 325 -16.75 -11.35 -16.49
CA PHE A 325 -17.39 -10.05 -16.59
C PHE A 325 -17.31 -9.51 -18.02
N LYS A 326 -18.44 -8.95 -18.49
CA LYS A 326 -18.53 -8.27 -19.79
C LYS A 326 -17.85 -6.89 -19.72
N MET A 327 -16.51 -6.90 -19.72
CA MET A 327 -15.68 -5.70 -19.68
C MET A 327 -14.88 -5.61 -20.98
N PRO A 328 -14.82 -4.40 -21.61
CA PRO A 328 -14.04 -4.17 -22.82
C PRO A 328 -12.57 -4.57 -22.65
N PHE A 329 -11.96 -5.11 -23.71
CA PHE A 329 -10.57 -5.55 -23.71
C PHE A 329 -9.60 -4.43 -23.33
N ASN A 330 -9.83 -3.22 -23.82
CA ASN A 330 -9.01 -2.03 -23.53
C ASN A 330 -9.03 -1.68 -22.03
N GLU A 331 -10.18 -1.84 -21.38
CA GLU A 331 -10.29 -1.61 -19.92
C GLU A 331 -9.50 -2.65 -19.13
N LYS A 332 -9.54 -3.94 -19.52
CA LYS A 332 -8.76 -5.00 -18.91
C LYS A 332 -7.25 -4.76 -19.07
N ILE A 333 -6.81 -4.30 -20.24
CA ILE A 333 -5.41 -3.90 -20.46
C ILE A 333 -5.02 -2.74 -19.55
N LEU A 334 -5.86 -1.70 -19.44
CA LEU A 334 -5.57 -0.59 -18.54
C LEU A 334 -5.45 -1.06 -17.09
N ILE A 335 -6.40 -1.87 -16.59
CA ILE A 335 -6.37 -2.42 -15.22
C ILE A 335 -5.09 -3.24 -14.99
N SER A 336 -4.66 -3.99 -16.00
CA SER A 336 -3.39 -4.73 -15.94
C SER A 336 -2.18 -3.79 -15.82
N TRP A 337 -2.18 -2.69 -16.57
CA TRP A 337 -1.06 -1.75 -16.62
C TRP A 337 -0.97 -0.84 -15.40
N VAL A 338 -2.10 -0.38 -14.87
CA VAL A 338 -2.13 0.53 -13.70
C VAL A 338 -1.91 -0.17 -12.36
N GLY A 339 -1.46 -1.41 -12.37
CA GLY A 339 -1.05 -2.14 -11.17
C GLY A 339 0.29 -1.65 -10.58
N LEU A 340 0.41 -0.32 -10.40
CA LEU A 340 1.60 0.35 -9.87
C LEU A 340 1.89 -0.13 -8.45
N LYS A 341 3.16 -0.36 -8.13
CA LYS A 341 3.60 -0.78 -6.81
C LYS A 341 3.93 0.43 -5.94
N GLY A 342 3.46 0.40 -4.70
CA GLY A 342 3.57 1.55 -3.81
C GLY A 342 4.27 1.24 -2.49
N ALA A 343 3.96 2.07 -1.51
CA ALA A 343 4.52 2.03 -0.18
C ALA A 343 4.26 0.74 0.56
N THR A 344 3.05 0.18 0.43
CA THR A 344 2.66 -1.06 1.11
C THR A 344 3.66 -2.18 0.83
N ALA A 345 4.11 -2.33 -0.42
CA ALA A 345 5.11 -3.34 -0.77
C ALA A 345 6.43 -3.13 -0.01
N ILE A 346 6.93 -1.88 0.08
CA ILE A 346 8.20 -1.61 0.78
C ILE A 346 8.05 -1.85 2.29
N ILE A 347 6.92 -1.44 2.88
CA ILE A 347 6.66 -1.68 4.31
C ILE A 347 6.58 -3.18 4.61
N LEU A 348 5.91 -3.95 3.74
CA LEU A 348 5.84 -5.39 3.91
C LEU A 348 7.21 -6.05 3.77
N ALA A 349 8.11 -5.49 2.96
CA ALA A 349 9.48 -5.97 2.84
C ALA A 349 10.34 -5.73 4.10
N ILE A 350 9.93 -4.85 5.02
CA ILE A 350 10.61 -4.68 6.31
C ILE A 350 10.37 -5.89 7.24
N PHE A 351 9.25 -6.60 7.08
CA PHE A 351 8.95 -7.75 7.96
C PHE A 351 10.01 -8.86 7.83
N PRO A 352 10.37 -9.37 6.65
CA PRO A 352 11.47 -10.32 6.51
C PRO A 352 12.83 -9.74 6.91
N LEU A 353 13.05 -8.43 6.74
CA LEU A 353 14.26 -7.75 7.16
C LEU A 353 14.46 -7.82 8.69
N LEU A 354 13.36 -7.74 9.47
CA LEU A 354 13.36 -7.76 10.94
C LEU A 354 13.34 -9.17 11.56
N SER A 355 13.06 -10.21 10.78
CA SER A 355 12.70 -11.54 11.29
C SER A 355 13.70 -12.60 10.90
N ASP A 356 15.01 -12.36 11.00
CA ASP A 356 16.10 -13.32 10.74
C ASP A 356 15.88 -14.31 9.55
N VAL A 357 15.10 -13.86 8.53
CA VAL A 357 14.92 -14.60 7.28
C VAL A 357 16.24 -14.56 6.52
N SER A 358 16.73 -15.71 6.07
CA SER A 358 18.05 -15.85 5.45
C SER A 358 18.34 -14.83 4.36
N HIS A 359 17.35 -14.51 3.52
CA HIS A 359 17.45 -13.54 2.43
C HIS A 359 16.63 -12.25 2.68
N GLY A 360 16.33 -11.91 3.94
CA GLY A 360 15.46 -10.77 4.28
C GLY A 360 15.95 -9.43 3.72
N LYS A 361 17.27 -9.17 3.77
CA LYS A 361 17.89 -7.97 3.20
C LYS A 361 17.78 -7.94 1.67
N ASP A 362 18.02 -9.06 1.01
CA ASP A 362 17.94 -9.15 -0.45
C ASP A 362 16.49 -8.97 -0.92
N ILE A 363 15.52 -9.57 -0.21
CA ILE A 363 14.09 -9.39 -0.48
C ILE A 363 13.72 -7.90 -0.36
N PHE A 364 14.14 -7.23 0.73
CA PHE A 364 13.88 -5.80 0.93
C PHE A 364 14.44 -4.96 -0.22
N ASN A 365 15.71 -5.15 -0.56
CA ASN A 365 16.37 -4.39 -1.62
C ASN A 365 15.75 -4.65 -3.00
N VAL A 366 15.42 -5.90 -3.32
CA VAL A 366 14.76 -6.26 -4.60
C VAL A 366 13.35 -5.66 -4.68
N VAL A 367 12.56 -5.74 -3.62
CA VAL A 367 11.22 -5.11 -3.57
C VAL A 367 11.33 -3.61 -3.74
N PHE A 368 12.28 -2.97 -3.06
CA PHE A 368 12.53 -1.54 -3.21
C PHE A 368 12.82 -1.16 -4.67
N VAL A 369 13.74 -1.87 -5.32
CA VAL A 369 14.07 -1.64 -6.74
C VAL A 369 12.86 -1.91 -7.65
N ILE A 370 12.07 -2.97 -7.40
CA ILE A 370 10.84 -3.26 -8.16
C ILE A 370 9.84 -2.09 -8.04
N VAL A 371 9.64 -1.54 -6.85
CA VAL A 371 8.77 -0.37 -6.64
C VAL A 371 9.28 0.82 -7.44
N MET A 372 10.58 1.13 -7.37
CA MET A 372 11.19 2.22 -8.14
C MET A 372 10.98 2.05 -9.64
N ILE A 373 11.20 0.83 -10.17
CA ILE A 373 11.00 0.51 -11.59
C ILE A 373 9.52 0.65 -11.96
N SER A 374 8.60 0.13 -11.13
CA SER A 374 7.17 0.23 -11.35
C SER A 374 6.71 1.69 -11.43
N VAL A 375 7.13 2.50 -10.48
CA VAL A 375 6.78 3.93 -10.45
C VAL A 375 7.38 4.67 -11.65
N LEU A 376 8.63 4.37 -12.04
CA LEU A 376 9.28 4.98 -13.20
C LEU A 376 8.62 4.57 -14.52
N ILE A 377 8.40 3.28 -14.76
CA ILE A 377 7.91 2.79 -16.04
C ILE A 377 6.39 2.92 -16.14
N GLN A 378 5.66 2.31 -15.21
CA GLN A 378 4.20 2.35 -15.25
C GLN A 378 3.69 3.76 -14.92
N GLY A 379 4.19 4.39 -13.85
CA GLY A 379 3.74 5.71 -13.42
C GLY A 379 3.84 6.77 -14.53
N THR A 380 4.99 6.87 -15.19
CA THR A 380 5.18 7.85 -16.26
C THR A 380 4.39 7.53 -17.54
N SER A 381 4.11 6.26 -17.80
CA SER A 381 3.41 5.81 -19.02
C SER A 381 1.88 5.75 -18.89
N ILE A 382 1.31 5.80 -17.67
CA ILE A 382 -0.15 5.75 -17.45
C ILE A 382 -0.91 6.76 -18.33
N PRO A 383 -0.53 8.05 -18.43
CA PRO A 383 -1.24 9.01 -19.27
C PRO A 383 -1.23 8.65 -20.76
N PHE A 384 -0.10 8.13 -21.23
CA PHE A 384 0.02 7.69 -22.62
C PHE A 384 -0.84 6.45 -22.91
N VAL A 385 -0.79 5.46 -22.00
CA VAL A 385 -1.54 4.21 -22.15
C VAL A 385 -3.06 4.46 -22.07
N SER A 386 -3.53 5.30 -21.15
CA SER A 386 -4.97 5.63 -21.03
C SER A 386 -5.51 6.28 -22.30
N LYS A 387 -4.73 7.17 -22.90
CA LYS A 387 -5.06 7.84 -24.16
C LYS A 387 -5.05 6.86 -25.35
N MET A 388 -4.01 6.04 -25.46
CA MET A 388 -3.87 5.02 -26.51
C MET A 388 -5.05 4.03 -26.49
N LEU A 389 -5.48 3.60 -25.31
CA LEU A 389 -6.59 2.67 -25.13
C LEU A 389 -7.97 3.33 -25.23
N LYS A 390 -8.05 4.66 -25.37
CA LYS A 390 -9.28 5.46 -25.47
C LYS A 390 -10.24 5.23 -24.29
N VAL A 391 -9.69 5.09 -23.08
CA VAL A 391 -10.44 4.88 -21.84
C VAL A 391 -10.63 6.16 -21.02
N GLU A 392 -10.30 7.31 -21.59
CA GLU A 392 -10.53 8.64 -21.02
C GLU A 392 -11.99 9.06 -21.20
N ALA A 393 -12.60 9.67 -20.17
CA ALA A 393 -13.90 10.31 -20.29
C ALA A 393 -13.76 11.55 -21.20
N SER A 394 -14.67 11.69 -22.16
CA SER A 394 -14.75 12.87 -23.02
C SER A 394 -15.17 14.10 -22.24
#